data_de10072a755ef69f9bfdb8a81b44234e
#
_entry.id   de10072a755ef69f9bfdb8a81b44234e
#
_cell.length_a   1.000
_cell.length_b   1.000
_cell.length_c   1.000
_cell.angle_alpha   90.00
_cell.angle_beta   90.00
_cell.angle_gamma   90.00
#
_symmetry.space_group_name_H-M   'P 1'
#
loop_
_entity.id
_entity.type
_entity.pdbx_description
1 polymer ?
#
loop_
_entity_poly.entity_id
_entity_poly.type
_entity_poly.pdbx_seq_one_letter_code
_entity_poly.pdbx_strand_id
1 'polypeptide(L)'
;MNDMKYRLYKMMSNTGLEFLKKLGGMMLLVSMLVGCYDDGVEGDSYYVFEGQTIGDYLDADSRYSEFSVILERAGMKGLMYAYGDYTCFAPTNEAVEHYINSYFPGATLETLPDSAVEAVAKSHLIGAKYMTSDFSTGYLQEPNMYDRRVQVNIDKEFDAALGDSATVYLLNGSARIILANDTVSNGVVHTVDHVLEQSSYVLPDYMESLCENQGFT
;
A
#
# COMPACT_ATOMS: atom_id res chain seq x y z
N MET A 1 -15.79 83.54 33.63
CA MET A 1 -16.79 82.52 33.32
C MET A 1 -16.33 81.52 32.23
N ASN A 2 -15.14 81.68 31.66
CA ASN A 2 -14.63 80.80 30.56
C ASN A 2 -13.69 79.69 31.03
N ASP A 3 -13.03 79.83 32.14
CA ASP A 3 -12.00 78.85 32.59
C ASP A 3 -12.60 77.52 33.09
N MET A 4 -13.73 77.54 33.76
CA MET A 4 -14.40 76.42 34.31
C MET A 4 -15.04 75.53 33.21
N LYS A 5 -15.55 76.08 32.13
CA LYS A 5 -16.08 75.38 30.96
C LYS A 5 -14.96 74.66 30.19
N TYR A 6 -13.82 75.28 30.07
CA TYR A 6 -12.65 74.69 29.40
C TYR A 6 -12.09 73.50 30.17
N ARG A 7 -12.03 73.61 31.49
CA ARG A 7 -11.56 72.55 32.36
C ARG A 7 -12.53 71.29 32.37
N LEU A 8 -13.82 71.54 32.34
CA LEU A 8 -14.83 70.53 32.19
C LEU A 8 -14.77 69.85 30.83
N TYR A 9 -14.64 70.56 29.76
CA TYR A 9 -14.49 70.00 28.42
C TYR A 9 -13.24 69.17 28.29
N LYS A 10 -12.10 69.63 28.85
CA LYS A 10 -10.85 68.87 28.85
C LYS A 10 -10.92 67.60 29.70
N MET A 11 -11.65 67.62 30.82
CA MET A 11 -11.88 66.40 31.63
C MET A 11 -12.78 65.39 30.93
N MET A 12 -13.85 65.83 30.31
CA MET A 12 -14.77 64.94 29.57
C MET A 12 -14.10 64.33 28.31
N SER A 13 -13.23 65.11 27.64
CA SER A 13 -12.48 64.64 26.48
C SER A 13 -11.47 63.54 26.85
N ASN A 14 -10.74 63.69 27.97
CA ASN A 14 -9.78 62.69 28.40
C ASN A 14 -10.42 61.39 28.91
N THR A 15 -11.53 61.48 29.65
CA THR A 15 -12.24 60.26 30.12
C THR A 15 -12.89 59.50 28.98
N GLY A 16 -13.45 60.18 27.98
CA GLY A 16 -14.00 59.54 26.78
C GLY A 16 -12.93 58.82 25.95
N LEU A 17 -11.76 59.48 25.78
CA LEU A 17 -10.66 58.91 25.00
C LEU A 17 -10.03 57.68 25.69
N GLU A 18 -9.89 57.70 27.01
CA GLU A 18 -9.40 56.54 27.78
C GLU A 18 -10.42 55.41 27.81
N PHE A 19 -11.72 55.72 27.83
CA PHE A 19 -12.78 54.71 27.73
C PHE A 19 -12.81 54.04 26.36
N LEU A 20 -12.66 54.80 25.24
CA LEU A 20 -12.54 54.28 23.90
C LEU A 20 -11.30 53.39 23.72
N LYS A 21 -10.15 53.76 24.29
CA LYS A 21 -8.94 52.97 24.24
C LYS A 21 -9.10 51.62 24.96
N LYS A 22 -9.77 51.61 26.14
CA LYS A 22 -10.08 50.40 26.88
C LYS A 22 -11.10 49.52 26.15
N LEU A 23 -12.12 50.11 25.52
CA LEU A 23 -13.11 49.36 24.73
C LEU A 23 -12.47 48.77 23.45
N GLY A 24 -11.61 49.55 22.77
CA GLY A 24 -10.88 49.06 21.60
C GLY A 24 -9.91 47.92 21.94
N GLY A 25 -9.19 48.05 23.07
CA GLY A 25 -8.32 46.99 23.57
C GLY A 25 -9.08 45.70 23.92
N MET A 26 -10.26 45.82 24.56
CA MET A 26 -11.11 44.68 24.91
C MET A 26 -11.75 44.04 23.67
N MET A 27 -12.11 44.84 22.65
CA MET A 27 -12.66 44.33 21.40
C MET A 27 -11.59 43.58 20.57
N LEU A 28 -10.32 44.04 20.61
CA LEU A 28 -9.19 43.36 19.97
C LEU A 28 -8.81 42.05 20.67
N LEU A 29 -8.97 41.98 21.99
CA LEU A 29 -8.74 40.75 22.77
C LEU A 29 -9.84 39.71 22.56
N VAL A 30 -11.09 40.14 22.38
CA VAL A 30 -12.21 39.26 22.05
C VAL A 30 -12.11 38.73 20.63
N SER A 31 -11.58 39.50 19.69
CA SER A 31 -11.38 39.03 18.31
C SER A 31 -10.28 37.96 18.19
N MET A 32 -9.31 37.91 19.12
CA MET A 32 -8.31 36.83 19.17
C MET A 32 -8.83 35.54 19.81
N LEU A 33 -9.95 35.57 20.51
CA LEU A 33 -10.56 34.36 21.12
C LEU A 33 -11.59 33.68 20.20
N VAL A 34 -11.97 34.30 19.09
CA VAL A 34 -12.89 33.72 18.09
C VAL A 34 -12.14 33.01 16.95
N GLY A 35 -10.81 32.91 17.04
CA GLY A 35 -9.95 32.31 16.03
C GLY A 35 -9.88 30.78 16.01
N CYS A 36 -10.76 30.06 16.72
CA CYS A 36 -10.99 28.64 16.56
C CYS A 36 -12.49 28.38 16.62
N TYR A 37 -13.23 28.95 15.70
CA TYR A 37 -14.44 28.31 15.26
C TYR A 37 -13.95 27.17 14.37
N ASP A 38 -13.92 26.00 14.93
CA ASP A 38 -13.88 24.76 14.18
C ASP A 38 -15.13 24.79 13.33
N ASP A 39 -14.99 25.31 12.10
CA ASP A 39 -15.94 25.01 11.06
C ASP A 39 -15.91 23.49 11.03
N GLY A 40 -16.89 22.90 11.72
CA GLY A 40 -17.06 21.46 11.70
C GLY A 40 -16.93 21.07 10.25
N VAL A 41 -15.78 20.49 9.92
CA VAL A 41 -15.60 19.75 8.69
C VAL A 41 -16.66 18.69 8.84
N GLU A 42 -17.83 18.95 8.26
CA GLU A 42 -18.81 17.90 8.06
C GLU A 42 -18.02 16.77 7.45
N GLY A 43 -17.99 15.64 8.16
CA GLY A 43 -17.05 14.53 7.93
C GLY A 43 -17.26 13.80 6.61
N ASP A 44 -17.29 14.53 5.52
CA ASP A 44 -17.39 14.03 4.14
C ASP A 44 -16.06 14.02 3.41
N SER A 45 -14.94 14.25 4.10
CA SER A 45 -13.60 14.08 3.53
C SER A 45 -12.88 12.85 4.08
N TYR A 46 -13.60 11.86 4.57
CA TYR A 46 -13.07 10.51 4.47
C TYR A 46 -13.15 10.17 2.99
N TYR A 47 -12.01 9.97 2.36
CA TYR A 47 -11.94 9.30 1.07
C TYR A 47 -12.59 7.93 1.27
N VAL A 48 -13.91 7.87 1.09
CA VAL A 48 -14.61 6.61 0.97
C VAL A 48 -14.10 6.04 -0.34
N PHE A 49 -13.35 4.97 -0.28
CA PHE A 49 -12.99 4.24 -1.48
C PHE A 49 -14.29 3.85 -2.17
N GLU A 50 -14.61 4.54 -3.26
CA GLU A 50 -15.68 4.09 -4.15
C GLU A 50 -15.12 2.91 -4.94
N GLY A 51 -15.30 1.72 -4.41
CA GLY A 51 -14.90 0.49 -5.07
C GLY A 51 -14.31 -0.57 -4.14
N GLN A 52 -14.20 -1.76 -4.66
CA GLN A 52 -13.63 -2.92 -4.00
C GLN A 52 -12.13 -2.71 -3.79
N THR A 53 -11.62 -2.94 -2.57
CA THR A 53 -10.20 -2.95 -2.26
C THR A 53 -9.59 -4.32 -2.59
N ILE A 54 -8.25 -4.44 -2.52
CA ILE A 54 -7.56 -5.76 -2.61
C ILE A 54 -8.11 -6.71 -1.55
N GLY A 55 -8.31 -6.24 -0.31
CA GLY A 55 -8.88 -7.05 0.78
C GLY A 55 -10.28 -7.56 0.45
N ASP A 56 -11.16 -6.68 -0.04
CA ASP A 56 -12.51 -7.08 -0.45
C ASP A 56 -12.48 -8.07 -1.62
N TYR A 57 -11.56 -7.89 -2.57
CA TYR A 57 -11.40 -8.79 -3.71
C TYR A 57 -11.00 -10.20 -3.26
N LEU A 58 -10.02 -10.30 -2.37
CA LEU A 58 -9.55 -11.58 -1.85
C LEU A 58 -10.61 -12.28 -0.99
N ASP A 59 -11.35 -11.53 -0.16
CA ASP A 59 -12.37 -12.08 0.73
C ASP A 59 -13.66 -12.48 -0.03
N ALA A 60 -13.91 -11.90 -1.20
CA ALA A 60 -15.08 -12.24 -2.03
C ALA A 60 -14.92 -13.56 -2.79
N ASP A 61 -13.70 -14.07 -2.95
CA ASP A 61 -13.42 -15.26 -3.75
C ASP A 61 -12.72 -16.35 -2.93
N SER A 62 -13.38 -17.48 -2.77
CA SER A 62 -12.87 -18.62 -1.99
C SER A 62 -11.55 -19.19 -2.50
N ARG A 63 -11.15 -18.92 -3.74
CA ARG A 63 -9.85 -19.34 -4.31
C ARG A 63 -8.65 -18.77 -3.56
N TYR A 64 -8.83 -17.65 -2.84
CA TYR A 64 -7.78 -16.96 -2.11
C TYR A 64 -7.90 -17.09 -0.59
N SER A 65 -8.79 -17.97 -0.10
CA SER A 65 -9.07 -18.09 1.34
C SER A 65 -7.82 -18.41 2.16
N GLU A 66 -6.93 -19.26 1.67
CA GLU A 66 -5.68 -19.62 2.35
C GLU A 66 -4.68 -18.45 2.36
N PHE A 67 -4.60 -17.72 1.25
CA PHE A 67 -3.75 -16.51 1.21
C PHE A 67 -4.28 -15.40 2.12
N SER A 68 -5.62 -15.23 2.24
CA SER A 68 -6.23 -14.33 3.23
C SER A 68 -5.83 -14.70 4.66
N VAL A 69 -5.80 -15.99 5.01
CA VAL A 69 -5.31 -16.45 6.33
C VAL A 69 -3.82 -16.15 6.53
N ILE A 70 -3.00 -16.34 5.49
CA ILE A 70 -1.56 -15.98 5.54
C ILE A 70 -1.39 -14.49 5.79
N LEU A 71 -2.12 -13.63 5.08
CA LEU A 71 -2.08 -12.17 5.27
C LEU A 71 -2.53 -11.76 6.68
N GLU A 72 -3.55 -12.42 7.23
CA GLU A 72 -4.02 -12.17 8.59
C GLU A 72 -2.98 -12.55 9.63
N ARG A 73 -2.41 -13.77 9.54
CA ARG A 73 -1.33 -14.23 10.43
C ARG A 73 -0.08 -13.37 10.35
N ALA A 74 0.26 -12.87 9.16
CA ALA A 74 1.38 -11.94 8.96
C ALA A 74 1.09 -10.52 9.46
N GLY A 75 -0.14 -10.22 9.93
CA GLY A 75 -0.56 -8.87 10.32
C GLY A 75 -0.70 -7.89 9.15
N MET A 76 -0.78 -8.38 7.91
CA MET A 76 -0.81 -7.57 6.69
C MET A 76 -2.20 -7.40 6.11
N LYS A 77 -3.20 -8.12 6.64
CA LYS A 77 -4.58 -8.06 6.11
C LYS A 77 -5.13 -6.62 6.13
N GLY A 78 -4.88 -5.84 7.19
CA GLY A 78 -5.31 -4.45 7.29
C GLY A 78 -4.75 -3.54 6.20
N LEU A 79 -3.54 -3.85 5.68
CA LEU A 79 -2.94 -3.10 4.58
C LEU A 79 -3.71 -3.29 3.27
N MET A 80 -4.35 -4.43 3.08
CA MET A 80 -5.12 -4.74 1.87
C MET A 80 -6.40 -3.91 1.75
N TYR A 81 -6.86 -3.31 2.86
CA TYR A 81 -8.00 -2.37 2.87
C TYR A 81 -7.54 -0.91 2.94
N ALA A 82 -6.24 -0.66 3.13
CA ALA A 82 -5.71 0.69 3.27
C ALA A 82 -5.61 1.41 1.92
N TYR A 83 -5.62 2.75 2.00
CA TYR A 83 -5.31 3.59 0.84
C TYR A 83 -3.88 3.32 0.34
N GLY A 84 -3.71 3.29 -0.98
CA GLY A 84 -2.42 3.11 -1.62
C GLY A 84 -2.55 2.68 -3.06
N ASP A 85 -1.41 2.49 -3.71
CA ASP A 85 -1.26 1.91 -5.02
C ASP A 85 -0.42 0.63 -4.88
N TYR A 86 -1.09 -0.51 -4.73
CA TYR A 86 -0.41 -1.78 -4.50
C TYR A 86 -0.54 -2.71 -5.70
N THR A 87 0.44 -3.60 -5.84
CA THR A 87 0.31 -4.81 -6.66
C THR A 87 0.27 -6.00 -5.73
N CYS A 88 -0.77 -6.81 -5.86
CA CYS A 88 -0.92 -8.07 -5.16
C CYS A 88 -0.82 -9.22 -6.16
N PHE A 89 0.17 -10.08 -5.99
CA PHE A 89 0.24 -11.37 -6.69
C PHE A 89 -0.45 -12.41 -5.82
N ALA A 90 -1.74 -12.66 -6.07
CA ALA A 90 -2.58 -13.51 -5.23
C ALA A 90 -2.41 -14.99 -5.64
N PRO A 91 -1.77 -15.85 -4.82
CA PRO A 91 -1.69 -17.27 -5.08
C PRO A 91 -3.04 -17.92 -4.82
N THR A 92 -3.40 -18.92 -5.64
CA THR A 92 -4.58 -19.75 -5.39
C THR A 92 -4.36 -20.67 -4.19
N ASN A 93 -5.43 -21.26 -3.66
CA ASN A 93 -5.32 -22.23 -2.58
C ASN A 93 -4.44 -23.43 -3.00
N GLU A 94 -4.57 -23.89 -4.26
CA GLU A 94 -3.73 -24.97 -4.79
C GLU A 94 -2.23 -24.57 -4.79
N ALA A 95 -1.93 -23.30 -5.08
CA ALA A 95 -0.56 -22.80 -5.04
C ALA A 95 0.00 -22.78 -3.61
N VAL A 96 -0.81 -22.39 -2.63
CA VAL A 96 -0.44 -22.39 -1.21
C VAL A 96 -0.25 -23.82 -0.69
N GLU A 97 -1.20 -24.71 -0.98
CA GLU A 97 -1.10 -26.14 -0.62
C GLU A 97 0.16 -26.79 -1.23
N HIS A 98 0.42 -26.50 -2.51
CA HIS A 98 1.62 -27.01 -3.19
C HIS A 98 2.90 -26.54 -2.50
N TYR A 99 2.97 -25.26 -2.12
CA TYR A 99 4.10 -24.70 -1.39
C TYR A 99 4.29 -25.36 -0.03
N ILE A 100 3.22 -25.50 0.76
CA ILE A 100 3.28 -26.15 2.08
C ILE A 100 3.77 -27.59 1.95
N ASN A 101 3.20 -28.38 1.03
CA ASN A 101 3.56 -29.77 0.84
C ASN A 101 5.01 -29.95 0.36
N SER A 102 5.52 -29.03 -0.45
CA SER A 102 6.87 -29.10 -1.00
C SER A 102 7.96 -28.71 0.01
N TYR A 103 7.73 -27.64 0.80
CA TYR A 103 8.76 -27.09 1.67
C TYR A 103 8.58 -27.42 3.16
N PHE A 104 7.35 -27.79 3.56
CA PHE A 104 7.00 -28.08 4.96
C PHE A 104 6.17 -29.37 5.05
N PRO A 105 6.72 -30.53 4.61
CA PRO A 105 5.96 -31.77 4.55
C PRO A 105 5.34 -32.13 5.90
N GLY A 106 4.02 -32.31 5.94
CA GLY A 106 3.26 -32.60 7.14
C GLY A 106 2.82 -31.38 7.96
N ALA A 107 3.18 -30.14 7.55
CA ALA A 107 2.59 -28.95 8.12
C ALA A 107 1.21 -28.67 7.49
N THR A 108 0.41 -27.92 8.23
CA THR A 108 -0.85 -27.34 7.75
C THR A 108 -0.70 -25.82 7.72
N LEU A 109 -1.69 -25.13 7.13
CA LEU A 109 -1.71 -23.67 7.11
C LEU A 109 -1.57 -23.07 8.53
N GLU A 110 -2.16 -23.70 9.56
CA GLU A 110 -2.10 -23.25 10.95
C GLU A 110 -0.75 -23.51 11.62
N THR A 111 -0.07 -24.61 11.22
CA THR A 111 1.22 -25.03 11.82
C THR A 111 2.44 -24.53 11.05
N LEU A 112 2.22 -23.82 9.94
CA LEU A 112 3.30 -23.21 9.16
C LEU A 112 4.10 -22.24 10.04
N PRO A 113 5.46 -22.27 10.01
CA PRO A 113 6.28 -21.33 10.78
C PRO A 113 5.95 -19.87 10.46
N ASP A 114 5.92 -19.00 11.46
CA ASP A 114 5.59 -17.58 11.27
C ASP A 114 6.55 -16.88 10.31
N SER A 115 7.82 -17.31 10.27
CA SER A 115 8.80 -16.79 9.31
C SER A 115 8.43 -17.11 7.85
N ALA A 116 7.86 -18.30 7.60
CA ALA A 116 7.39 -18.69 6.28
C ALA A 116 6.11 -17.92 5.91
N VAL A 117 5.20 -17.75 6.87
CA VAL A 117 3.97 -16.96 6.70
C VAL A 117 4.31 -15.51 6.33
N GLU A 118 5.24 -14.89 7.08
CA GLU A 118 5.70 -13.52 6.81
C GLU A 118 6.39 -13.42 5.43
N ALA A 119 7.23 -14.39 5.09
CA ALA A 119 7.92 -14.42 3.81
C ALA A 119 6.94 -14.52 2.64
N VAL A 120 5.94 -15.42 2.71
CA VAL A 120 4.90 -15.54 1.68
C VAL A 120 4.09 -14.25 1.60
N ALA A 121 3.56 -13.73 2.70
CA ALA A 121 2.75 -12.52 2.68
C ALA A 121 3.48 -11.33 2.04
N LYS A 122 4.72 -11.08 2.47
CA LYS A 122 5.51 -9.93 2.02
C LYS A 122 6.04 -10.07 0.60
N SER A 123 6.37 -11.29 0.16
CA SER A 123 6.89 -11.51 -1.20
C SER A 123 5.85 -11.30 -2.29
N HIS A 124 4.56 -11.42 -1.96
CA HIS A 124 3.45 -11.26 -2.89
C HIS A 124 2.89 -9.84 -3.02
N LEU A 125 3.47 -8.88 -2.29
CA LEU A 125 2.98 -7.50 -2.24
C LEU A 125 4.07 -6.51 -2.65
N ILE A 126 3.72 -5.59 -3.55
CA ILE A 126 4.58 -4.47 -3.95
C ILE A 126 3.84 -3.16 -3.65
N GLY A 127 4.55 -2.17 -3.09
CA GLY A 127 4.03 -0.84 -2.78
C GLY A 127 3.96 0.10 -3.99
N ALA A 128 3.72 -0.44 -5.17
CA ALA A 128 3.51 0.30 -6.40
C ALA A 128 2.56 -0.48 -7.31
N LYS A 129 1.81 0.21 -8.16
CA LYS A 129 0.87 -0.41 -9.10
C LYS A 129 1.57 -0.80 -10.39
N TYR A 130 1.53 -2.08 -10.74
CA TYR A 130 2.05 -2.64 -11.98
C TYR A 130 0.95 -3.38 -12.74
N MET A 131 0.60 -2.89 -13.92
CA MET A 131 -0.20 -3.64 -14.90
C MET A 131 0.72 -4.51 -15.75
N THR A 132 0.20 -5.53 -16.43
CA THR A 132 1.02 -6.33 -17.35
C THR A 132 1.60 -5.52 -18.50
N SER A 133 1.02 -4.37 -18.84
CA SER A 133 1.58 -3.40 -19.80
C SER A 133 2.89 -2.76 -19.32
N ASP A 134 3.13 -2.73 -18.02
CA ASP A 134 4.32 -2.14 -17.41
C ASP A 134 5.44 -3.18 -17.24
N PHE A 135 5.14 -4.45 -17.53
CA PHE A 135 6.11 -5.53 -17.43
C PHE A 135 7.07 -5.54 -18.61
N SER A 136 8.32 -5.76 -18.30
CA SER A 136 9.39 -6.10 -19.26
C SER A 136 10.19 -7.29 -18.71
N THR A 137 10.81 -8.05 -19.57
CA THR A 137 11.71 -9.13 -19.14
C THR A 137 12.84 -8.54 -18.31
N GLY A 138 13.00 -9.02 -17.08
CA GLY A 138 13.96 -8.53 -16.10
C GLY A 138 13.33 -8.33 -14.72
N TYR A 139 13.83 -7.38 -13.94
CA TYR A 139 13.35 -7.11 -12.61
C TYR A 139 12.40 -5.91 -12.57
N LEU A 140 11.33 -6.00 -11.78
CA LEU A 140 10.50 -4.84 -11.44
C LEU A 140 11.34 -3.80 -10.70
N GLN A 141 11.01 -2.52 -10.89
CA GLN A 141 11.80 -1.42 -10.31
C GLN A 141 11.68 -1.38 -8.79
N GLU A 142 10.44 -1.47 -8.29
CA GLU A 142 10.17 -1.47 -6.86
C GLU A 142 10.29 -2.88 -6.29
N PRO A 143 10.96 -3.05 -5.14
CA PRO A 143 11.00 -4.33 -4.44
C PRO A 143 9.62 -4.68 -3.88
N ASN A 144 9.43 -5.96 -3.61
CA ASN A 144 8.30 -6.42 -2.81
C ASN A 144 8.48 -6.03 -1.32
N MET A 145 7.46 -6.24 -0.51
CA MET A 145 7.50 -5.90 0.93
C MET A 145 8.46 -6.76 1.75
N TYR A 146 9.05 -7.79 1.14
CA TYR A 146 10.16 -8.58 1.71
C TYR A 146 11.54 -8.04 1.31
N ASP A 147 11.58 -6.85 0.69
CA ASP A 147 12.80 -6.17 0.19
C ASP A 147 13.56 -7.00 -0.88
N ARG A 148 12.81 -7.68 -1.75
CA ARG A 148 13.32 -8.45 -2.87
C ARG A 148 12.69 -7.99 -4.18
N ARG A 149 13.49 -7.93 -5.24
CA ARG A 149 12.97 -7.60 -6.57
C ARG A 149 12.32 -8.83 -7.20
N VAL A 150 11.14 -8.63 -7.78
CA VAL A 150 10.45 -9.66 -8.53
C VAL A 150 11.00 -9.70 -9.95
N GLN A 151 11.46 -10.86 -10.39
CA GLN A 151 11.88 -11.10 -11.77
C GLN A 151 10.66 -11.43 -12.60
N VAL A 152 10.56 -10.83 -13.78
CA VAL A 152 9.51 -11.11 -14.77
C VAL A 152 10.16 -11.69 -16.01
N ASN A 153 9.70 -12.85 -16.44
CA ASN A 153 10.00 -13.42 -17.74
C ASN A 153 8.72 -13.40 -18.58
N ILE A 154 8.82 -12.96 -19.83
CA ILE A 154 7.71 -12.87 -20.76
C ILE A 154 7.97 -13.85 -21.89
N ASP A 155 7.12 -14.87 -21.98
CA ASP A 155 7.18 -15.90 -22.99
C ASP A 155 5.91 -15.93 -23.85
N LYS A 156 5.95 -16.65 -24.95
CA LYS A 156 4.80 -16.93 -25.82
C LYS A 156 4.60 -18.44 -25.86
N GLU A 157 3.44 -18.88 -25.44
CA GLU A 157 3.03 -20.29 -25.54
C GLU A 157 1.86 -20.41 -26.49
N PHE A 158 1.83 -21.52 -27.24
CA PHE A 158 0.70 -21.82 -28.11
C PHE A 158 -0.50 -22.26 -27.27
N ASP A 159 -1.58 -21.48 -27.33
CA ASP A 159 -2.84 -21.83 -26.69
C ASP A 159 -3.74 -22.56 -27.67
N ALA A 160 -3.91 -23.86 -27.44
CA ALA A 160 -4.74 -24.71 -28.29
C ALA A 160 -6.24 -24.32 -28.28
N ALA A 161 -6.72 -23.67 -27.24
CA ALA A 161 -8.10 -23.20 -27.14
C ALA A 161 -8.34 -21.94 -27.98
N LEU A 162 -7.34 -21.08 -28.08
CA LEU A 162 -7.37 -19.86 -28.91
C LEU A 162 -6.89 -20.13 -30.35
N GLY A 163 -6.14 -21.23 -30.58
CA GLY A 163 -5.49 -21.51 -31.85
C GLY A 163 -4.38 -20.53 -32.22
N ASP A 164 -3.86 -19.80 -31.24
CA ASP A 164 -2.82 -18.76 -31.41
C ASP A 164 -1.87 -18.75 -30.22
N SER A 165 -0.83 -17.93 -30.29
CA SER A 165 0.14 -17.77 -29.18
C SER A 165 -0.37 -16.80 -28.12
N ALA A 166 -0.48 -17.25 -26.89
CA ALA A 166 -0.76 -16.42 -25.72
C ALA A 166 0.54 -15.92 -25.07
N THR A 167 0.53 -14.68 -24.59
CA THR A 167 1.63 -14.16 -23.77
C THR A 167 1.52 -14.71 -22.35
N VAL A 168 2.62 -15.26 -21.87
CA VAL A 168 2.75 -15.84 -20.53
C VAL A 168 3.72 -15.01 -19.72
N TYR A 169 3.32 -14.66 -18.52
CA TYR A 169 4.15 -13.96 -17.54
C TYR A 169 4.55 -14.93 -16.45
N LEU A 170 5.86 -15.14 -16.31
CA LEU A 170 6.44 -16.00 -15.29
C LEU A 170 7.23 -15.15 -14.29
N LEU A 171 6.87 -15.24 -13.02
CA LEU A 171 7.49 -14.50 -11.93
C LEU A 171 8.47 -15.38 -11.18
N ASN A 172 9.67 -14.85 -10.90
CA ASN A 172 10.76 -15.54 -10.20
C ASN A 172 11.09 -16.93 -10.76
N GLY A 173 10.77 -17.17 -12.04
CA GLY A 173 11.04 -18.41 -12.74
C GLY A 173 10.05 -19.57 -12.48
N SER A 174 9.11 -19.41 -11.54
CA SER A 174 8.18 -20.50 -11.14
C SER A 174 6.70 -20.10 -11.16
N ALA A 175 6.35 -18.91 -10.72
CA ALA A 175 4.95 -18.51 -10.57
C ALA A 175 4.41 -17.87 -11.86
N ARG A 176 3.41 -18.51 -12.48
CA ARG A 176 2.75 -18.02 -13.68
C ARG A 176 1.54 -17.16 -13.31
N ILE A 177 1.38 -16.03 -13.96
CA ILE A 177 0.15 -15.24 -13.87
C ILE A 177 -0.93 -15.94 -14.72
N ILE A 178 -2.01 -16.35 -14.05
CA ILE A 178 -3.16 -17.04 -14.69
C ILE A 178 -4.36 -16.12 -14.90
N LEU A 179 -4.53 -15.08 -14.05
CA LEU A 179 -5.46 -13.98 -14.26
C LEU A 179 -4.70 -12.69 -14.01
N ALA A 180 -4.87 -11.71 -14.87
CA ALA A 180 -4.05 -10.50 -14.85
C ALA A 180 -4.91 -9.23 -14.85
N ASN A 181 -4.40 -8.17 -14.19
CA ASN A 181 -4.94 -6.81 -14.29
C ASN A 181 -6.32 -6.60 -13.66
N ASP A 182 -6.69 -7.38 -12.65
CA ASP A 182 -7.90 -7.12 -11.89
C ASP A 182 -7.71 -5.85 -11.06
N THR A 183 -8.25 -4.74 -11.58
CA THR A 183 -8.07 -3.42 -11.00
C THR A 183 -9.07 -3.18 -9.88
N VAL A 184 -8.55 -2.79 -8.74
CA VAL A 184 -9.32 -2.45 -7.53
C VAL A 184 -8.99 -1.03 -7.08
N SER A 185 -9.73 -0.50 -6.09
CA SER A 185 -9.62 0.91 -5.67
C SER A 185 -8.25 1.29 -5.10
N ASN A 186 -7.52 0.35 -4.50
CA ASN A 186 -6.20 0.57 -3.91
C ASN A 186 -5.08 -0.19 -4.61
N GLY A 187 -5.28 -0.64 -5.86
CA GLY A 187 -4.22 -1.31 -6.59
C GLY A 187 -4.66 -2.21 -7.73
N VAL A 188 -3.88 -3.25 -7.96
CA VAL A 188 -4.14 -4.29 -8.95
C VAL A 188 -3.84 -5.67 -8.37
N VAL A 189 -4.65 -6.66 -8.75
CA VAL A 189 -4.46 -8.06 -8.38
C VAL A 189 -4.09 -8.87 -9.62
N HIS A 190 -3.08 -9.71 -9.48
CA HIS A 190 -2.70 -10.73 -10.45
C HIS A 190 -2.76 -12.09 -9.76
N THR A 191 -3.56 -13.00 -10.27
CA THR A 191 -3.64 -14.36 -9.74
C THR A 191 -2.47 -15.18 -10.25
N VAL A 192 -1.80 -15.89 -9.35
CA VAL A 192 -0.67 -16.76 -9.69
C VAL A 192 -0.94 -18.22 -9.29
N ASP A 193 -0.39 -19.14 -10.08
CA ASP A 193 -0.54 -20.58 -9.90
C ASP A 193 0.47 -21.21 -8.92
N HIS A 194 1.51 -20.44 -8.52
CA HIS A 194 2.51 -20.83 -7.52
C HIS A 194 2.81 -19.68 -6.58
N VAL A 195 3.23 -20.01 -5.37
CA VAL A 195 3.77 -19.03 -4.42
C VAL A 195 5.06 -18.44 -5.00
N LEU A 196 5.22 -17.13 -4.94
CA LEU A 196 6.45 -16.46 -5.34
C LEU A 196 7.58 -16.89 -4.41
N GLU A 197 8.38 -17.81 -4.89
CA GLU A 197 9.61 -18.18 -4.19
C GLU A 197 10.58 -17.01 -4.22
N GLN A 198 11.30 -16.86 -3.13
CA GLN A 198 12.38 -15.91 -3.12
C GLN A 198 13.43 -16.38 -4.12
N SER A 199 13.82 -15.49 -5.03
CA SER A 199 14.98 -15.74 -5.88
C SER A 199 16.14 -16.15 -4.96
N SER A 200 16.61 -17.40 -5.11
CA SER A 200 17.70 -17.96 -4.30
C SER A 200 19.01 -17.23 -4.51
N TYR A 201 19.10 -16.34 -5.49
CA TYR A 201 20.27 -15.57 -5.79
C TYR A 201 20.36 -14.36 -4.86
N VAL A 202 21.00 -14.55 -3.72
CA VAL A 202 21.60 -13.45 -2.97
C VAL A 202 22.75 -12.92 -3.81
N LEU A 203 22.90 -11.60 -3.93
CA LEU A 203 23.97 -10.99 -4.72
C LEU A 203 25.38 -11.63 -4.53
N PRO A 204 25.77 -12.10 -3.33
CA PRO A 204 27.01 -12.85 -3.12
C PRO A 204 27.09 -14.14 -3.94
N ASP A 205 26.02 -14.97 -3.94
CA ASP A 205 26.03 -16.26 -4.64
C ASP A 205 26.06 -16.09 -6.15
N TYR A 206 25.42 -15.04 -6.68
CA TYR A 206 25.46 -14.71 -8.09
C TYR A 206 26.86 -14.23 -8.51
N MET A 207 27.50 -13.40 -7.67
CA MET A 207 28.89 -12.94 -7.93
C MET A 207 29.88 -14.10 -7.88
N GLU A 208 29.71 -15.04 -6.92
CA GLU A 208 30.54 -16.22 -6.80
C GLU A 208 30.37 -17.16 -8.01
N SER A 209 29.13 -17.39 -8.47
CA SER A 209 28.86 -18.17 -9.68
C SER A 209 29.42 -17.54 -10.96
N LEU A 210 29.45 -16.20 -11.04
CA LEU A 210 30.09 -15.49 -12.15
C LEU A 210 31.62 -15.61 -12.10
N CYS A 211 32.21 -15.55 -10.91
CA CYS A 211 33.66 -15.73 -10.73
C CYS A 211 34.09 -17.15 -11.10
N GLU A 212 33.34 -18.17 -10.69
CA GLU A 212 33.63 -19.57 -11.06
C GLU A 212 33.49 -19.83 -12.56
N ASN A 213 32.48 -19.25 -13.23
CA ASN A 213 32.26 -19.45 -14.66
C ASN A 213 33.21 -18.63 -15.54
N GLN A 214 33.86 -17.59 -15.05
CA GLN A 214 34.81 -16.76 -15.81
C GLN A 214 36.28 -17.03 -15.49
N GLY A 215 36.59 -17.99 -14.61
CA GLY A 215 37.96 -18.42 -14.33
C GLY A 215 38.85 -17.36 -13.65
N PHE A 216 38.25 -16.41 -12.95
CA PHE A 216 38.95 -15.50 -12.08
C PHE A 216 39.26 -16.18 -10.74
N THR A 217 40.41 -16.73 -10.60
CA THR A 217 41.00 -17.22 -9.33
C THR A 217 41.83 -16.12 -8.70
#